data_00b6dded9b4de34d0134d5557e91b8e9
#
_entry.id   00b6dded9b4de34d0134d5557e91b8e9
#
_cell.length_a   1.000
_cell.length_b   1.000
_cell.length_c   1.000
_cell.angle_alpha   90.00
_cell.angle_beta   90.00
_cell.angle_gamma   90.00
#
_symmetry.space_group_name_H-M   'P 1'
#
loop_
_entity.id
_entity.type
_entity.pdbx_description
1 polymer ?
#
loop_
_entity_poly.entity_id
_entity_poly.type
_entity_poly.pdbx_seq_one_letter_code
_entity_poly.pdbx_strand_id
1 'polypeptide(L)'
;MCLSLGSTSPLLRVVPSFVKTGIHLNRQTRYTRPIFILIDLAMRTENTATLNLMWGALILEELARLGVQHVCMAPGSRSTPLTLAAAQQTKLKRHLHFDERGLGFMALGLAKASSAPVAIITTSGTAVANLYPAIVEAWLTHVPLIVLSGDRPPELLGCGANQAIVQPAIFAHYAQQVNLPTPDVHIAPQMLLTTLDEAVANQTRPVHINCMYREPLYPNELTATILDSESPYLKPLQTWLQQARPYTLYGKREQLSSPSEDAIMRFVHGKGVIIAGTLTPEQDPQQLIALSQKIGWPLLTDAQSQLRQHPAAIGNIDQLLQHPKARNLLQEADRVLVFGGRLLSKRLIAYLAEQNWHSYWQVLPQQDRLDPSHNAKHIWHANAAQFASLNWYRSSSANWANTLVSYNDELHSLFVRNIDQGEFGEAQVIRAIANTRPLEQQLFIGNSLPVRLYDMYAPVSCCTATTYTNRGASGIDGLLATACGIAAHQGKPTSLIIGDLSQLHDLNSFAIARNLTSPLVIIILNNDGGNIFNLLPVPNEELRSDYYRLSHGLEFGYAAAMFNLPYNQVDNLADFQNSYNEALDYQGASVIEVTVSQHQASEQIAALNLWVKQS
;
A
#
# COMPACT_ATOMS: atom_id res chain seq x y z
N MET A 1 21.91 34.41 -50.10
CA MET A 1 22.68 35.66 -49.85
C MET A 1 23.42 35.39 -48.55
N CYS A 2 24.63 34.83 -48.53
CA CYS A 2 25.97 35.42 -48.71
C CYS A 2 26.14 36.67 -47.85
N LEU A 3 27.00 36.68 -46.87
CA LEU A 3 28.47 36.77 -46.79
C LEU A 3 28.83 36.77 -45.29
N SER A 4 29.67 35.96 -44.66
CA SER A 4 31.12 35.73 -44.71
C SER A 4 32.01 36.89 -44.27
N LEU A 5 33.07 36.50 -43.54
CA LEU A 5 34.34 37.14 -43.15
C LEU A 5 34.37 37.66 -41.73
N GLY A 6 35.27 37.34 -40.84
CA GLY A 6 36.60 36.75 -40.96
C GLY A 6 37.60 37.56 -40.16
N SER A 7 38.54 36.87 -39.53
CA SER A 7 39.92 37.28 -39.15
C SER A 7 40.17 37.77 -37.71
N THR A 8 40.83 36.93 -36.93
CA THR A 8 42.27 36.95 -36.53
C THR A 8 42.66 37.75 -35.29
N SER A 9 43.31 37.00 -34.41
CA SER A 9 44.07 37.40 -33.20
C SER A 9 45.17 38.43 -33.47
N PRO A 10 45.84 39.04 -32.46
CA PRO A 10 46.86 38.29 -31.73
C PRO A 10 47.06 38.61 -30.23
N LEU A 11 47.76 37.66 -29.61
CA LEU A 11 48.48 37.66 -28.35
C LEU A 11 49.26 38.94 -28.00
N LEU A 12 49.19 39.36 -26.74
CA LEU A 12 50.26 40.11 -26.10
C LEU A 12 50.54 39.56 -24.70
N ARG A 13 51.71 38.89 -24.58
CA ARG A 13 52.39 38.59 -23.32
C ARG A 13 52.90 39.88 -22.75
N VAL A 14 52.64 40.15 -21.46
CA VAL A 14 53.42 41.08 -20.68
C VAL A 14 53.92 40.34 -19.44
N VAL A 15 55.25 40.24 -19.37
CA VAL A 15 56.01 39.78 -18.22
C VAL A 15 56.46 41.03 -17.47
N PRO A 16 56.26 41.17 -16.15
CA PRO A 16 57.02 42.13 -15.38
C PRO A 16 58.20 41.46 -14.65
N SER A 17 59.33 42.05 -14.81
CA SER A 17 60.65 41.77 -14.25
C SER A 17 60.66 41.89 -12.72
N PHE A 18 61.41 40.99 -12.10
CA PHE A 18 61.77 40.99 -10.69
C PHE A 18 62.70 42.15 -10.28
N VAL A 19 62.34 42.79 -9.19
CA VAL A 19 63.31 43.57 -8.37
C VAL A 19 63.61 42.76 -7.09
N LYS A 20 64.88 42.42 -6.96
CA LYS A 20 65.42 41.80 -5.73
C LYS A 20 65.56 42.83 -4.63
N THR A 21 64.85 42.66 -3.50
CA THR A 21 65.32 43.22 -2.21
C THR A 21 65.29 42.08 -1.20
N GLY A 22 66.45 41.84 -0.65
CA GLY A 22 66.68 40.82 0.36
C GLY A 22 66.13 41.19 1.73
N ILE A 23 65.36 40.25 2.29
CA ILE A 23 65.08 40.23 3.72
C ILE A 23 65.36 38.83 4.25
N HIS A 24 66.33 38.70 5.11
CA HIS A 24 66.59 37.50 5.89
C HIS A 24 65.36 37.15 6.73
N LEU A 25 64.72 36.07 6.45
CA LEU A 25 63.67 35.47 7.27
C LEU A 25 64.13 34.14 7.85
N ASN A 26 64.17 34.13 9.17
CA ASN A 26 64.53 33.05 10.07
C ASN A 26 63.68 31.76 9.73
N ARG A 27 64.39 30.72 9.34
CA ARG A 27 63.78 29.40 8.96
C ARG A 27 63.55 28.58 10.21
N GLN A 28 62.42 28.73 10.92
CA GLN A 28 62.04 27.69 11.91
C GLN A 28 60.58 27.60 12.32
N THR A 29 59.62 28.34 11.74
CA THR A 29 58.24 28.30 12.29
C THR A 29 57.12 28.21 11.25
N ARG A 30 57.32 27.63 10.05
CA ARG A 30 56.25 27.62 9.02
C ARG A 30 55.81 26.25 8.47
N TYR A 31 56.25 25.13 9.03
CA TYR A 31 55.85 23.80 8.50
C TYR A 31 54.89 23.01 9.40
N THR A 32 54.50 23.49 10.57
CA THR A 32 53.62 22.73 11.45
C THR A 32 52.14 23.05 11.32
N ARG A 33 51.72 24.23 10.83
CA ARG A 33 50.31 24.59 10.74
C ARG A 33 49.50 23.87 9.63
N PRO A 34 49.98 23.66 8.39
CA PRO A 34 49.18 22.98 7.39
C PRO A 34 49.00 21.48 7.66
N ILE A 35 49.98 20.82 8.26
CA ILE A 35 49.92 19.39 8.60
C ILE A 35 48.94 19.14 9.74
N PHE A 36 48.93 19.97 10.79
CA PHE A 36 47.97 19.87 11.87
C PHE A 36 46.55 20.18 11.42
N ILE A 37 46.35 21.14 10.52
CA ILE A 37 45.02 21.45 9.97
C ILE A 37 44.54 20.31 9.05
N LEU A 38 45.43 19.71 8.25
CA LEU A 38 45.08 18.56 7.40
C LEU A 38 44.82 17.29 8.21
N ILE A 39 45.56 17.04 9.29
CA ILE A 39 45.36 15.93 10.21
C ILE A 39 44.05 16.14 10.99
N ASP A 40 43.78 17.33 11.51
CA ASP A 40 42.55 17.66 12.22
C ASP A 40 41.33 17.60 11.27
N LEU A 41 41.49 18.03 10.01
CA LEU A 41 40.45 17.90 8.98
C LEU A 41 40.22 16.45 8.59
N ALA A 42 41.26 15.62 8.45
CA ALA A 42 41.13 14.18 8.18
C ALA A 42 40.50 13.44 9.35
N MET A 43 40.90 13.73 10.59
CA MET A 43 40.26 13.17 11.79
C MET A 43 38.78 13.59 11.92
N ARG A 44 38.45 14.85 11.60
CA ARG A 44 37.06 15.32 11.59
C ARG A 44 36.23 14.65 10.51
N THR A 45 36.79 14.41 9.32
CA THR A 45 36.06 13.74 8.21
C THR A 45 35.82 12.26 8.48
N GLU A 46 36.77 11.53 9.05
CA GLU A 46 36.59 10.14 9.48
C GLU A 46 35.56 10.02 10.60
N ASN A 47 35.60 10.90 11.59
CA ASN A 47 34.60 10.95 12.65
C ASN A 47 33.19 11.23 12.11
N THR A 48 33.03 12.10 11.12
CA THR A 48 31.71 12.43 10.53
C THR A 48 31.10 11.22 9.84
N ALA A 49 31.84 10.50 8.99
CA ALA A 49 31.31 9.31 8.29
C ALA A 49 30.94 8.19 9.26
N THR A 50 31.78 7.95 10.26
CA THR A 50 31.54 6.96 11.31
C THR A 50 30.29 7.31 12.13
N LEU A 51 30.14 8.57 12.50
CA LEU A 51 28.99 9.05 13.27
C LEU A 51 27.68 8.97 12.43
N ASN A 52 27.72 9.32 11.14
CA ASN A 52 26.60 9.15 10.23
C ASN A 52 26.14 7.69 10.16
N LEU A 53 27.11 6.77 10.01
CA LEU A 53 26.82 5.33 9.96
C LEU A 53 26.27 4.80 11.28
N MET A 54 26.82 5.27 12.41
CA MET A 54 26.34 4.92 13.74
C MET A 54 24.90 5.38 13.97
N TRP A 55 24.53 6.59 13.54
CA TRP A 55 23.13 7.07 13.58
C TRP A 55 22.22 6.21 12.70
N GLY A 56 22.65 5.86 11.48
CA GLY A 56 21.90 4.95 10.62
C GLY A 56 21.64 3.60 11.31
N ALA A 57 22.66 3.06 12.00
CA ALA A 57 22.56 1.79 12.72
C ALA A 57 21.64 1.89 13.96
N LEU A 58 21.70 2.98 14.72
CA LEU A 58 20.80 3.24 15.85
C LEU A 58 19.35 3.33 15.38
N ILE A 59 19.09 4.07 14.29
CA ILE A 59 17.75 4.19 13.70
C ILE A 59 17.19 2.81 13.35
N LEU A 60 17.93 2.03 12.57
CA LEU A 60 17.43 0.74 12.11
C LEU A 60 17.31 -0.32 13.21
N GLU A 61 18.20 -0.30 14.19
CA GLU A 61 18.09 -1.17 15.36
C GLU A 61 16.84 -0.84 16.19
N GLU A 62 16.58 0.46 16.42
CA GLU A 62 15.39 0.86 17.17
C GLU A 62 14.11 0.55 16.41
N LEU A 63 14.06 0.79 15.10
CA LEU A 63 12.90 0.41 14.28
C LEU A 63 12.64 -1.11 14.30
N ALA A 64 13.70 -1.93 14.30
CA ALA A 64 13.55 -3.38 14.45
C ALA A 64 12.95 -3.75 15.82
N ARG A 65 13.32 -3.06 16.89
CA ARG A 65 12.75 -3.25 18.24
C ARG A 65 11.30 -2.76 18.35
N LEU A 66 10.92 -1.75 17.55
CA LEU A 66 9.55 -1.25 17.43
C LEU A 66 8.67 -2.12 16.51
N GLY A 67 9.19 -3.27 16.03
CA GLY A 67 8.41 -4.25 15.29
C GLY A 67 8.53 -4.17 13.77
N VAL A 68 9.40 -3.31 13.23
CA VAL A 68 9.73 -3.30 11.79
C VAL A 68 10.44 -4.61 11.44
N GLN A 69 9.96 -5.31 10.42
CA GLN A 69 10.53 -6.57 9.93
C GLN A 69 11.14 -6.41 8.53
N HIS A 70 10.70 -5.43 7.78
CA HIS A 70 11.08 -5.21 6.39
C HIS A 70 11.61 -3.81 6.18
N VAL A 71 12.66 -3.69 5.34
CA VAL A 71 13.18 -2.42 4.84
C VAL A 71 13.26 -2.46 3.32
N CYS A 72 12.59 -1.51 2.68
CA CYS A 72 12.60 -1.30 1.24
C CYS A 72 13.59 -0.18 0.90
N MET A 73 14.48 -0.39 -0.07
CA MET A 73 15.56 0.56 -0.35
C MET A 73 15.70 0.85 -1.84
N ALA A 74 15.80 2.13 -2.19
CA ALA A 74 16.22 2.59 -3.50
C ALA A 74 17.69 3.05 -3.47
N PRO A 75 18.45 2.85 -4.57
CA PRO A 75 19.84 3.27 -4.62
C PRO A 75 19.99 4.79 -4.60
N GLY A 76 21.02 5.29 -3.93
CA GLY A 76 21.32 6.72 -3.91
C GLY A 76 22.43 7.09 -2.93
N SER A 77 23.18 8.15 -3.25
CA SER A 77 24.37 8.54 -2.48
C SER A 77 24.00 9.11 -1.10
N ARG A 78 22.99 10.00 -1.01
CA ARG A 78 22.70 10.71 0.26
C ARG A 78 22.12 9.79 1.35
N SER A 79 21.53 8.64 0.96
CA SER A 79 21.07 7.60 1.89
C SER A 79 22.15 6.59 2.30
N THR A 80 23.41 6.76 1.86
CA THR A 80 24.48 5.79 2.13
C THR A 80 24.61 5.38 3.60
N PRO A 81 24.57 6.27 4.60
CA PRO A 81 24.67 5.85 6.01
C PRO A 81 23.56 4.87 6.40
N LEU A 82 22.31 5.12 5.97
CA LEU A 82 21.18 4.23 6.20
C LEU A 82 21.31 2.92 5.42
N THR A 83 21.76 2.99 4.16
CA THR A 83 21.93 1.80 3.28
C THR A 83 23.00 0.86 3.83
N LEU A 84 24.15 1.39 4.27
CA LEU A 84 25.22 0.59 4.85
C LEU A 84 24.82 -0.01 6.22
N ALA A 85 24.08 0.74 7.02
CA ALA A 85 23.53 0.24 8.27
C ALA A 85 22.51 -0.88 8.01
N ALA A 86 21.62 -0.74 7.01
CA ALA A 86 20.67 -1.77 6.63
C ALA A 86 21.36 -3.03 6.08
N ALA A 87 22.48 -2.87 5.39
CA ALA A 87 23.26 -4.03 4.89
C ALA A 87 23.81 -4.90 6.02
N GLN A 88 24.14 -4.31 7.17
CA GLN A 88 24.65 -5.02 8.36
C GLN A 88 23.54 -5.45 9.34
N GLN A 89 22.32 -4.88 9.24
CA GLN A 89 21.20 -5.22 10.12
C GLN A 89 20.60 -6.58 9.74
N THR A 90 20.76 -7.58 10.60
CA THR A 90 20.32 -8.97 10.34
C THR A 90 18.87 -9.25 10.70
N LYS A 91 18.23 -8.38 11.50
CA LYS A 91 16.84 -8.53 11.93
C LYS A 91 15.84 -8.07 10.86
N LEU A 92 16.30 -7.27 9.87
CA LEU A 92 15.45 -6.69 8.84
C LEU A 92 15.64 -7.41 7.50
N LYS A 93 14.53 -7.87 6.91
CA LYS A 93 14.51 -8.38 5.53
C LYS A 93 14.56 -7.21 4.55
N ARG A 94 15.55 -7.22 3.68
CA ARG A 94 15.84 -6.13 2.72
C ARG A 94 15.17 -6.39 1.38
N HIS A 95 14.57 -5.34 0.80
CA HIS A 95 13.97 -5.33 -0.52
C HIS A 95 14.52 -4.18 -1.33
N LEU A 96 14.93 -4.43 -2.56
CA LEU A 96 15.60 -3.45 -3.42
C LEU A 96 14.78 -3.19 -4.67
N HIS A 97 14.62 -1.91 -5.01
CA HIS A 97 14.04 -1.52 -6.29
C HIS A 97 14.59 -0.17 -6.73
N PHE A 98 14.72 0.04 -8.03
CA PHE A 98 15.28 1.27 -8.60
C PHE A 98 14.25 2.39 -8.81
N ASP A 99 12.94 2.05 -8.87
CA ASP A 99 11.84 3.00 -9.02
C ASP A 99 11.18 3.20 -7.64
N GLU A 100 11.33 4.38 -7.08
CA GLU A 100 10.86 4.68 -5.72
C GLU A 100 9.33 4.63 -5.60
N ARG A 101 8.59 4.91 -6.67
CA ARG A 101 7.14 4.77 -6.68
C ARG A 101 6.74 3.30 -6.47
N GLY A 102 7.27 2.39 -7.28
CA GLY A 102 7.07 0.94 -7.12
C GLY A 102 7.56 0.45 -5.76
N LEU A 103 8.71 0.96 -5.29
CA LEU A 103 9.24 0.63 -3.97
C LEU A 103 8.27 1.00 -2.84
N GLY A 104 7.66 2.19 -2.90
CA GLY A 104 6.69 2.65 -1.92
C GLY A 104 5.45 1.75 -1.87
N PHE A 105 4.94 1.33 -3.03
CA PHE A 105 3.81 0.41 -3.10
C PHE A 105 4.18 -1.04 -2.70
N MET A 106 5.41 -1.49 -2.97
CA MET A 106 5.90 -2.75 -2.42
C MET A 106 5.91 -2.73 -0.89
N ALA A 107 6.41 -1.64 -0.29
CA ALA A 107 6.38 -1.45 1.15
C ALA A 107 4.95 -1.45 1.71
N LEU A 108 4.00 -0.83 0.99
CA LEU A 108 2.56 -0.87 1.32
C LEU A 108 2.03 -2.31 1.36
N GLY A 109 2.37 -3.12 0.36
CA GLY A 109 1.98 -4.54 0.28
C GLY A 109 2.56 -5.36 1.43
N LEU A 110 3.84 -5.19 1.72
CA LEU A 110 4.51 -5.82 2.86
C LEU A 110 3.84 -5.45 4.19
N ALA A 111 3.52 -4.16 4.39
CA ALA A 111 2.89 -3.69 5.62
C ALA A 111 1.44 -4.20 5.76
N LYS A 112 0.68 -4.28 4.66
CA LYS A 112 -0.67 -4.89 4.65
C LYS A 112 -0.64 -6.38 5.01
N ALA A 113 0.35 -7.12 4.51
CA ALA A 113 0.46 -8.56 4.73
C ALA A 113 1.04 -8.92 6.09
N SER A 114 1.94 -8.09 6.64
CA SER A 114 2.58 -8.30 7.95
C SER A 114 1.80 -7.71 9.12
N SER A 115 0.89 -6.76 8.84
CA SER A 115 0.23 -5.93 9.87
C SER A 115 1.21 -5.21 10.78
N ALA A 116 2.40 -4.92 10.26
CA ALA A 116 3.51 -4.30 10.96
C ALA A 116 4.07 -3.11 10.15
N PRO A 117 4.72 -2.14 10.79
CA PRO A 117 5.35 -1.04 10.08
C PRO A 117 6.48 -1.52 9.18
N VAL A 118 6.62 -0.89 8.00
CA VAL A 118 7.69 -1.16 7.02
C VAL A 118 8.48 0.12 6.77
N ALA A 119 9.82 0.01 6.85
CA ALA A 119 10.71 1.13 6.58
C ALA A 119 11.04 1.25 5.08
N ILE A 120 11.15 2.50 4.60
CA ILE A 120 11.54 2.81 3.22
C ILE A 120 12.74 3.77 3.27
N ILE A 121 13.84 3.40 2.64
CA ILE A 121 15.03 4.24 2.53
C ILE A 121 15.15 4.77 1.11
N THR A 122 15.20 6.10 0.97
CA THR A 122 15.47 6.78 -0.30
C THR A 122 16.56 7.82 -0.16
N THR A 123 17.19 8.16 -1.27
CA THR A 123 18.04 9.35 -1.37
C THR A 123 17.18 10.61 -1.37
N SER A 124 17.79 11.77 -1.51
CA SER A 124 17.13 13.08 -1.53
C SER A 124 16.51 13.41 -2.89
N GLY A 125 15.72 14.46 -2.91
CA GLY A 125 15.16 15.02 -4.14
C GLY A 125 13.88 14.32 -4.60
N THR A 126 13.73 14.13 -5.91
CA THR A 126 12.52 13.50 -6.48
C THR A 126 12.31 12.05 -6.06
N ALA A 127 13.34 11.36 -5.58
CA ALA A 127 13.22 10.04 -4.96
C ALA A 127 12.17 10.03 -3.83
N VAL A 128 12.22 11.04 -2.95
CA VAL A 128 11.22 11.19 -1.87
C VAL A 128 9.84 11.53 -2.44
N ALA A 129 9.78 12.44 -3.44
CA ALA A 129 8.53 12.85 -4.05
C ALA A 129 7.80 11.69 -4.76
N ASN A 130 8.53 10.74 -5.35
CA ASN A 130 7.97 9.56 -6.01
C ASN A 130 7.26 8.61 -5.05
N LEU A 131 7.50 8.68 -3.75
CA LEU A 131 6.77 7.90 -2.75
C LEU A 131 5.34 8.43 -2.49
N TYR A 132 5.01 9.65 -2.93
CA TYR A 132 3.79 10.35 -2.55
C TYR A 132 2.51 9.54 -2.80
N PRO A 133 2.30 8.89 -3.96
CA PRO A 133 1.09 8.10 -4.19
C PRO A 133 0.91 6.95 -3.18
N ALA A 134 1.99 6.23 -2.87
CA ALA A 134 1.95 5.15 -1.88
C ALA A 134 1.66 5.66 -0.46
N ILE A 135 2.20 6.83 -0.10
CA ILE A 135 1.96 7.49 1.20
C ILE A 135 0.49 7.93 1.32
N VAL A 136 -0.11 8.47 0.25
CA VAL A 136 -1.55 8.81 0.24
C VAL A 136 -2.42 7.57 0.45
N GLU A 137 -2.16 6.49 -0.27
CA GLU A 137 -2.91 5.22 -0.11
C GLU A 137 -2.73 4.66 1.31
N ALA A 138 -1.50 4.65 1.84
CA ALA A 138 -1.18 4.20 3.19
C ALA A 138 -1.90 5.02 4.28
N TRP A 139 -1.93 6.35 4.12
CA TRP A 139 -2.65 7.23 5.04
C TRP A 139 -4.14 6.94 5.08
N LEU A 140 -4.76 6.80 3.90
CA LEU A 140 -6.19 6.55 3.75
C LEU A 140 -6.62 5.15 4.21
N THR A 141 -5.69 4.20 4.23
CA THR A 141 -5.96 2.80 4.62
C THR A 141 -5.35 2.42 5.97
N HIS A 142 -4.80 3.39 6.71
CA HIS A 142 -4.17 3.18 8.02
C HIS A 142 -3.06 2.12 8.00
N VAL A 143 -2.17 2.22 7.02
CA VAL A 143 -1.01 1.34 6.89
C VAL A 143 0.24 2.11 7.35
N PRO A 144 0.97 1.63 8.37
CA PRO A 144 2.13 2.33 8.92
C PRO A 144 3.35 2.14 8.01
N LEU A 145 3.71 3.17 7.25
CA LEU A 145 4.97 3.26 6.49
C LEU A 145 5.91 4.26 7.15
N ILE A 146 7.19 3.91 7.25
CA ILE A 146 8.22 4.76 7.84
C ILE A 146 9.20 5.15 6.75
N VAL A 147 9.11 6.38 6.26
CA VAL A 147 10.02 6.90 5.24
C VAL A 147 11.26 7.49 5.92
N LEU A 148 12.42 6.93 5.62
CA LEU A 148 13.74 7.42 5.99
C LEU A 148 14.39 8.07 4.77
N SER A 149 14.26 9.38 4.60
CA SER A 149 14.83 10.10 3.47
C SER A 149 16.19 10.68 3.81
N GLY A 150 17.22 10.35 3.02
CA GLY A 150 18.51 11.05 3.13
C GLY A 150 18.38 12.50 2.64
N ASP A 151 18.97 13.46 3.37
CA ASP A 151 18.92 14.87 2.99
C ASP A 151 20.27 15.57 3.18
N ARG A 152 20.41 16.76 2.61
CA ARG A 152 21.55 17.64 2.82
C ARG A 152 21.50 18.25 4.21
N PRO A 153 22.68 18.56 4.78
CA PRO A 153 22.72 19.31 6.02
C PRO A 153 22.19 20.74 5.81
N PRO A 154 21.79 21.43 6.89
CA PRO A 154 21.13 22.74 6.81
C PRO A 154 21.90 23.79 5.99
N GLU A 155 23.22 23.77 6.03
CA GLU A 155 24.10 24.69 5.28
C GLU A 155 24.06 24.52 3.76
N LEU A 156 23.51 23.43 3.25
CA LEU A 156 23.35 23.13 1.82
C LEU A 156 21.90 23.23 1.33
N LEU A 157 20.97 23.64 2.17
CA LEU A 157 19.59 23.87 1.78
C LEU A 157 19.39 25.26 1.19
N GLY A 158 18.64 25.37 0.09
CA GLY A 158 18.29 26.66 -0.53
C GLY A 158 19.44 27.37 -1.25
N CYS A 159 20.59 26.75 -1.41
CA CYS A 159 21.78 27.35 -2.04
C CYS A 159 22.10 26.76 -3.44
N GLY A 160 21.21 25.99 -4.05
CA GLY A 160 21.43 25.37 -5.36
C GLY A 160 22.32 24.10 -5.31
N ALA A 161 22.46 23.48 -4.15
CA ALA A 161 23.16 22.20 -4.02
C ALA A 161 22.49 21.12 -4.91
N ASN A 162 23.33 20.26 -5.52
CA ASN A 162 22.83 19.23 -6.44
C ASN A 162 21.81 18.30 -5.77
N GLN A 163 20.69 18.03 -6.43
CA GLN A 163 19.63 17.10 -5.99
C GLN A 163 19.08 17.47 -4.59
N ALA A 164 19.02 18.75 -4.26
CA ALA A 164 18.43 19.28 -3.03
C ALA A 164 17.06 19.90 -3.32
N ILE A 165 16.06 19.53 -2.53
CA ILE A 165 14.72 20.11 -2.54
C ILE A 165 14.29 20.40 -1.11
N VAL A 166 13.17 21.06 -0.90
CA VAL A 166 12.57 21.20 0.43
C VAL A 166 11.86 19.88 0.77
N GLN A 167 12.52 18.98 1.52
CA GLN A 167 11.97 17.69 1.92
C GLN A 167 11.09 17.74 3.18
N PRO A 168 11.39 18.56 4.20
CA PRO A 168 10.50 18.69 5.34
C PRO A 168 9.07 19.01 4.92
N ALA A 169 8.11 18.25 5.46
CA ALA A 169 6.69 18.35 5.16
C ALA A 169 6.27 18.09 3.68
N ILE A 170 7.11 17.42 2.89
CA ILE A 170 6.80 17.12 1.47
C ILE A 170 5.50 16.30 1.31
N PHE A 171 5.15 15.46 2.27
CA PHE A 171 3.91 14.68 2.26
C PHE A 171 2.72 15.41 2.91
N ALA A 172 2.89 16.69 3.28
CA ALA A 172 1.87 17.51 3.93
C ALA A 172 1.20 16.76 5.11
N HIS A 173 -0.13 16.68 5.13
CA HIS A 173 -0.89 15.98 6.16
C HIS A 173 -0.92 14.44 6.00
N TYR A 174 -0.38 13.88 4.90
CA TYR A 174 -0.38 12.44 4.64
C TYR A 174 0.75 11.68 5.35
N ALA A 175 1.62 12.35 6.10
CA ALA A 175 2.59 11.72 6.96
C ALA A 175 2.89 12.59 8.20
N GLN A 176 3.09 11.97 9.35
CA GLN A 176 3.69 12.66 10.49
C GLN A 176 5.14 13.01 10.14
N GLN A 177 5.53 14.26 10.36
CA GLN A 177 6.88 14.74 10.01
C GLN A 177 7.81 14.73 11.22
N VAL A 178 9.00 14.14 11.04
CA VAL A 178 10.15 14.22 11.95
C VAL A 178 11.37 14.71 11.19
N ASN A 179 12.03 15.76 11.67
CA ASN A 179 13.28 16.25 11.12
C ASN A 179 14.40 15.96 12.12
N LEU A 180 15.25 14.99 11.83
CA LEU A 180 16.39 14.70 12.66
C LEU A 180 17.48 15.77 12.43
N PRO A 181 18.17 16.22 13.48
CA PRO A 181 19.35 17.05 13.30
C PRO A 181 20.44 16.27 12.58
N THR A 182 21.41 16.97 11.99
CA THR A 182 22.61 16.35 11.43
C THR A 182 23.39 15.66 12.55
N PRO A 183 23.90 14.43 12.36
CA PRO A 183 24.68 13.73 13.36
C PRO A 183 25.83 14.58 13.94
N ASP A 184 25.90 14.68 15.24
CA ASP A 184 26.90 15.43 15.97
C ASP A 184 27.23 14.73 17.30
N VAL A 185 28.50 14.71 17.71
CA VAL A 185 28.94 14.08 18.96
C VAL A 185 28.39 14.77 20.22
N HIS A 186 27.96 16.02 20.10
CA HIS A 186 27.35 16.79 21.19
C HIS A 186 25.85 16.51 21.35
N ILE A 187 25.25 15.79 20.42
CA ILE A 187 23.83 15.37 20.51
C ILE A 187 23.80 14.01 21.19
N ALA A 188 23.13 13.92 22.32
CA ALA A 188 23.01 12.67 23.07
C ALA A 188 22.25 11.60 22.24
N PRO A 189 22.79 10.37 22.08
CA PRO A 189 22.17 9.33 21.28
C PRO A 189 20.80 8.88 21.82
N GLN A 190 20.50 9.10 23.11
CA GLN A 190 19.18 8.87 23.69
C GLN A 190 18.10 9.75 23.07
N MET A 191 18.44 11.00 22.70
CA MET A 191 17.50 11.91 22.03
C MET A 191 17.03 11.32 20.70
N LEU A 192 17.94 10.72 19.93
CA LEU A 192 17.58 10.05 18.68
C LEU A 192 16.57 8.92 18.93
N LEU A 193 16.83 8.03 19.89
CA LEU A 193 15.96 6.89 20.18
C LEU A 193 14.59 7.33 20.71
N THR A 194 14.54 8.27 21.67
CA THR A 194 13.27 8.78 22.19
C THR A 194 12.43 9.46 21.13
N THR A 195 13.06 10.19 20.19
CA THR A 195 12.36 10.81 19.05
C THR A 195 11.76 9.76 18.11
N LEU A 196 12.49 8.68 17.82
CA LEU A 196 11.98 7.56 17.00
C LEU A 196 10.84 6.84 17.69
N ASP A 197 10.97 6.54 18.99
CA ASP A 197 9.95 5.87 19.77
C ASP A 197 8.63 6.66 19.79
N GLU A 198 8.73 7.98 20.04
CA GLU A 198 7.57 8.87 20.02
C GLU A 198 6.89 8.91 18.63
N ALA A 199 7.70 8.95 17.58
CA ALA A 199 7.20 9.08 16.21
C ALA A 199 6.55 7.80 15.69
N VAL A 200 7.03 6.62 16.09
CA VAL A 200 6.68 5.33 15.48
C VAL A 200 5.76 4.48 16.37
N ALA A 201 5.87 4.60 17.71
CA ALA A 201 5.11 3.77 18.62
C ALA A 201 3.59 3.98 18.46
N ASN A 202 2.85 2.88 18.29
CA ASN A 202 1.40 2.86 18.12
C ASN A 202 0.87 3.64 16.90
N GLN A 203 1.71 3.96 15.92
CA GLN A 203 1.27 4.60 14.69
C GLN A 203 0.54 3.61 13.77
N THR A 204 -0.55 4.08 13.19
CA THR A 204 -1.32 3.36 12.17
C THR A 204 -1.24 4.07 10.81
N ARG A 205 -0.49 5.17 10.72
CA ARG A 205 -0.38 6.03 9.52
C ARG A 205 1.09 6.29 9.20
N PRO A 206 1.40 6.78 7.99
CA PRO A 206 2.78 7.04 7.60
C PRO A 206 3.50 8.07 8.46
N VAL A 207 4.80 7.82 8.65
CA VAL A 207 5.75 8.73 9.32
C VAL A 207 6.89 9.03 8.35
N HIS A 208 7.25 10.29 8.18
CA HIS A 208 8.41 10.73 7.41
C HIS A 208 9.50 11.23 8.36
N ILE A 209 10.64 10.57 8.35
CA ILE A 209 11.83 10.91 9.12
C ILE A 209 12.89 11.41 8.15
N ASN A 210 13.10 12.73 8.13
CA ASN A 210 14.10 13.37 7.29
C ASN A 210 15.48 13.30 7.97
N CYS A 211 16.43 12.59 7.33
CA CYS A 211 17.75 12.28 7.87
C CYS A 211 18.82 13.10 7.15
N MET A 212 19.33 14.14 7.78
CA MET A 212 20.34 15.03 7.22
C MET A 212 21.74 14.49 7.50
N TYR A 213 22.57 14.33 6.46
CA TYR A 213 23.95 13.82 6.59
C TYR A 213 24.96 14.77 5.97
N ARG A 214 26.03 15.11 6.71
CA ARG A 214 27.22 15.81 6.21
C ARG A 214 28.17 14.84 5.52
N GLU A 215 28.86 15.32 4.52
CA GLU A 215 29.98 14.57 3.91
C GLU A 215 31.22 14.59 4.83
N PRO A 216 32.02 13.52 4.81
CA PRO A 216 31.91 12.33 3.95
C PRO A 216 30.80 11.37 4.42
N LEU A 217 30.14 10.70 3.42
CA LEU A 217 29.07 9.75 3.66
C LEU A 217 29.58 8.31 3.83
N TYR A 218 30.79 8.05 3.32
CA TYR A 218 31.43 6.74 3.31
C TYR A 218 32.56 6.73 4.33
N PRO A 219 32.59 5.79 5.28
CA PRO A 219 33.77 5.54 6.07
C PRO A 219 34.87 4.92 5.21
N ASN A 220 36.14 5.13 5.57
CA ASN A 220 37.27 4.54 4.82
C ASN A 220 37.26 3.02 4.90
N GLU A 221 36.83 2.46 6.03
CA GLU A 221 36.66 1.02 6.25
C GLU A 221 35.34 0.77 6.96
N LEU A 222 34.63 -0.29 6.54
CA LEU A 222 33.44 -0.78 7.24
C LEU A 222 33.92 -1.72 8.35
N THR A 223 33.75 -1.29 9.59
CA THR A 223 33.97 -2.16 10.75
C THR A 223 32.87 -3.22 10.84
N ALA A 224 33.22 -4.41 11.31
CA ALA A 224 32.27 -5.53 11.48
C ALA A 224 31.15 -5.20 12.48
N THR A 225 31.39 -4.30 13.42
CA THR A 225 30.43 -3.89 14.45
C THR A 225 30.31 -2.37 14.45
N ILE A 226 29.18 -1.85 13.95
CA ILE A 226 28.91 -0.41 13.93
C ILE A 226 28.52 0.09 15.32
N LEU A 227 27.68 -0.66 16.04
CA LEU A 227 27.26 -0.33 17.41
C LEU A 227 28.19 -0.99 18.44
N ASP A 228 29.41 -0.48 18.51
CA ASP A 228 30.41 -0.96 19.48
C ASP A 228 30.11 -0.40 20.88
N SER A 229 29.88 -1.29 21.84
CA SER A 229 29.59 -0.96 23.23
C SER A 229 30.74 -0.19 23.93
N GLU A 230 31.96 -0.30 23.41
CA GLU A 230 33.13 0.42 23.94
C GLU A 230 33.22 1.87 23.43
N SER A 231 32.41 2.24 22.42
CA SER A 231 32.37 3.61 21.92
C SER A 231 31.96 4.61 23.04
N PRO A 232 32.76 5.65 23.32
CA PRO A 232 32.39 6.68 24.30
C PRO A 232 31.05 7.36 23.99
N TYR A 233 30.70 7.51 22.69
CA TYR A 233 29.44 8.08 22.25
C TYR A 233 28.24 7.20 22.62
N LEU A 234 28.37 5.86 22.57
CA LEU A 234 27.34 4.90 22.90
C LEU A 234 27.26 4.52 24.36
N LYS A 235 28.20 4.99 25.20
CA LYS A 235 28.20 4.68 26.63
C LYS A 235 26.85 4.93 27.33
N PRO A 236 26.09 6.01 27.04
CA PRO A 236 24.79 6.24 27.64
C PRO A 236 23.71 5.20 27.21
N LEU A 237 23.95 4.39 26.17
CA LEU A 237 23.04 3.37 25.64
C LEU A 237 23.44 1.95 26.03
N GLN A 238 24.43 1.72 26.89
CA GLN A 238 24.91 0.37 27.23
C GLN A 238 23.80 -0.58 27.69
N THR A 239 22.90 -0.11 28.55
CA THR A 239 21.75 -0.94 28.98
C THR A 239 20.82 -1.29 27.83
N TRP A 240 20.55 -0.35 26.91
CA TRP A 240 19.74 -0.60 25.73
C TRP A 240 20.42 -1.56 24.75
N LEU A 241 21.75 -1.45 24.55
CA LEU A 241 22.52 -2.37 23.70
C LEU A 241 22.45 -3.82 24.20
N GLN A 242 22.33 -4.02 25.50
CA GLN A 242 22.22 -5.36 26.14
C GLN A 242 20.80 -5.93 26.15
N GLN A 243 19.79 -5.14 25.81
CA GLN A 243 18.37 -5.53 25.83
C GLN A 243 17.81 -5.65 24.40
N ALA A 244 16.69 -6.34 24.26
CA ALA A 244 15.99 -6.46 22.96
C ALA A 244 14.75 -5.56 22.82
N ARG A 245 14.39 -4.80 23.87
CA ARG A 245 13.21 -3.92 23.86
C ARG A 245 13.55 -2.52 23.30
N PRO A 246 12.53 -1.77 22.81
CA PRO A 246 12.69 -0.36 22.48
C PRO A 246 13.23 0.45 23.67
N TYR A 247 13.81 1.60 23.38
CA TYR A 247 14.36 2.48 24.39
C TYR A 247 13.27 3.05 25.30
N THR A 248 12.16 3.52 24.68
CA THR A 248 10.94 3.94 25.38
C THR A 248 9.78 3.01 25.04
N LEU A 249 9.09 2.51 26.05
CA LEU A 249 7.90 1.68 25.87
C LEU A 249 6.64 2.52 25.97
N TYR A 250 5.87 2.56 24.89
CA TYR A 250 4.55 3.16 24.87
C TYR A 250 3.46 2.09 25.05
N GLY A 251 2.63 2.26 26.05
CA GLY A 251 1.43 1.40 26.24
C GLY A 251 0.47 1.54 25.05
N LYS A 252 -0.16 0.42 24.65
CA LYS A 252 -1.21 0.47 23.62
C LYS A 252 -2.38 1.30 24.11
N ARG A 253 -2.86 2.24 23.30
CA ARG A 253 -4.14 2.92 23.54
C ARG A 253 -5.26 1.98 23.07
N GLU A 254 -5.83 1.23 23.97
CA GLU A 254 -7.09 0.54 23.70
C GLU A 254 -8.23 1.55 23.81
N GLN A 255 -8.72 2.01 22.66
CA GLN A 255 -9.98 2.77 22.61
C GLN A 255 -11.09 1.78 22.26
N LEU A 256 -11.68 1.15 23.27
CA LEU A 256 -12.92 0.42 23.10
C LEU A 256 -14.06 1.32 23.56
N SER A 257 -14.82 1.87 22.62
CA SER A 257 -16.13 2.43 22.94
C SER A 257 -17.19 1.35 22.73
N SER A 258 -17.96 1.06 23.77
CA SER A 258 -19.01 0.05 23.71
C SER A 258 -20.36 0.63 24.15
N PRO A 259 -21.47 0.20 23.52
CA PRO A 259 -22.81 0.56 23.96
C PRO A 259 -23.13 -0.10 25.31
N SER A 260 -24.02 0.52 26.10
CA SER A 260 -24.61 -0.14 27.26
C SER A 260 -25.50 -1.31 26.81
N GLU A 261 -25.76 -2.26 27.72
CA GLU A 261 -26.67 -3.38 27.45
C GLU A 261 -28.08 -2.90 27.03
N ASP A 262 -28.61 -1.86 27.71
CA ASP A 262 -29.87 -1.24 27.33
C ASP A 262 -29.86 -0.64 25.91
N ALA A 263 -28.75 -0.06 25.50
CA ALA A 263 -28.60 0.46 24.15
C ALA A 263 -28.59 -0.69 23.11
N ILE A 264 -27.91 -1.80 23.41
CA ILE A 264 -27.93 -3.01 22.58
C ILE A 264 -29.34 -3.58 22.46
N MET A 265 -30.05 -3.75 23.59
CA MET A 265 -31.43 -4.26 23.61
C MET A 265 -32.36 -3.40 22.75
N ARG A 266 -32.31 -2.07 22.90
CA ARG A 266 -33.10 -1.15 22.06
C ARG A 266 -32.69 -1.22 20.58
N PHE A 267 -31.39 -1.35 20.31
CA PHE A 267 -30.88 -1.39 18.95
C PHE A 267 -31.33 -2.64 18.19
N VAL A 268 -31.34 -3.82 18.82
CA VAL A 268 -31.76 -5.07 18.16
C VAL A 268 -33.29 -5.24 18.08
N HIS A 269 -34.08 -4.32 18.68
CA HIS A 269 -35.54 -4.38 18.63
C HIS A 269 -36.07 -3.80 17.30
N GLY A 270 -36.05 -4.60 16.23
CA GLY A 270 -36.55 -4.23 14.91
C GLY A 270 -35.92 -5.04 13.78
N LYS A 271 -36.21 -4.65 12.54
CA LYS A 271 -35.66 -5.26 11.32
C LYS A 271 -34.31 -4.61 10.99
N GLY A 272 -33.23 -5.34 11.21
CA GLY A 272 -31.90 -4.80 10.96
C GLY A 272 -31.11 -5.55 9.90
N VAL A 273 -30.07 -4.91 9.38
CA VAL A 273 -29.06 -5.49 8.50
C VAL A 273 -27.68 -5.25 9.08
N ILE A 274 -26.79 -6.24 8.94
CA ILE A 274 -25.37 -6.10 9.25
C ILE A 274 -24.62 -5.96 7.92
N ILE A 275 -23.73 -4.98 7.80
CA ILE A 275 -22.93 -4.74 6.61
C ILE A 275 -21.45 -4.85 6.98
N ALA A 276 -20.71 -5.71 6.30
CA ALA A 276 -19.27 -5.80 6.39
C ALA A 276 -18.63 -5.11 5.18
N GLY A 277 -18.06 -3.93 5.41
CA GLY A 277 -17.27 -3.18 4.43
C GLY A 277 -15.79 -3.61 4.46
N THR A 278 -14.86 -2.66 4.29
CA THR A 278 -13.43 -2.94 4.33
C THR A 278 -12.99 -3.40 5.72
N LEU A 279 -12.52 -4.64 5.82
CA LEU A 279 -11.97 -5.25 7.03
C LEU A 279 -10.61 -5.88 6.74
N THR A 280 -9.76 -5.91 7.75
CA THR A 280 -8.45 -6.60 7.67
C THR A 280 -8.55 -7.97 8.35
N PRO A 281 -7.66 -8.94 8.03
CA PRO A 281 -7.66 -10.25 8.66
C PRO A 281 -7.52 -10.19 10.20
N GLU A 282 -6.76 -9.22 10.71
CA GLU A 282 -6.49 -9.04 12.14
C GLU A 282 -7.74 -8.58 12.92
N GLN A 283 -8.76 -8.11 12.22
CA GLN A 283 -10.05 -7.75 12.80
C GLN A 283 -10.96 -8.96 13.04
N ASP A 284 -10.49 -10.16 12.69
CA ASP A 284 -11.21 -11.45 12.80
C ASP A 284 -12.67 -11.36 12.31
N PRO A 285 -12.89 -11.10 11.00
CA PRO A 285 -14.23 -10.87 10.45
C PRO A 285 -15.18 -12.07 10.64
N GLN A 286 -14.66 -13.26 10.89
CA GLN A 286 -15.46 -14.47 11.13
C GLN A 286 -16.44 -14.30 12.32
N GLN A 287 -16.08 -13.46 13.29
CA GLN A 287 -16.96 -13.14 14.42
C GLN A 287 -18.29 -12.48 13.99
N LEU A 288 -18.30 -11.83 12.81
CA LEU A 288 -19.53 -11.22 12.29
C LEU A 288 -20.55 -12.27 11.83
N ILE A 289 -20.09 -13.47 11.42
CA ILE A 289 -20.98 -14.59 11.12
C ILE A 289 -21.74 -15.02 12.39
N ALA A 290 -21.00 -15.23 13.49
CA ALA A 290 -21.60 -15.60 14.77
C ALA A 290 -22.56 -14.50 15.28
N LEU A 291 -22.18 -13.24 15.12
CA LEU A 291 -23.03 -12.09 15.47
C LEU A 291 -24.34 -12.09 14.66
N SER A 292 -24.25 -12.25 13.34
CA SER A 292 -25.42 -12.32 12.45
C SER A 292 -26.38 -13.43 12.86
N GLN A 293 -25.87 -14.62 13.13
CA GLN A 293 -26.66 -15.77 13.58
C GLN A 293 -27.30 -15.53 14.96
N LYS A 294 -26.57 -14.91 15.89
CA LYS A 294 -27.03 -14.61 17.24
C LYS A 294 -28.17 -13.60 17.23
N ILE A 295 -28.03 -12.50 16.49
CA ILE A 295 -29.06 -11.46 16.37
C ILE A 295 -30.23 -11.97 15.48
N GLY A 296 -29.93 -12.74 14.43
CA GLY A 296 -30.87 -13.17 13.41
C GLY A 296 -31.11 -12.12 12.31
N TRP A 297 -30.10 -11.29 12.03
CA TRP A 297 -30.10 -10.32 10.95
C TRP A 297 -29.24 -10.79 9.76
N PRO A 298 -29.58 -10.45 8.50
CA PRO A 298 -28.75 -10.80 7.36
C PRO A 298 -27.40 -10.06 7.42
N LEU A 299 -26.34 -10.78 7.02
CA LEU A 299 -24.99 -10.22 6.88
C LEU A 299 -24.70 -9.97 5.40
N LEU A 300 -24.63 -8.71 5.02
CA LEU A 300 -24.33 -8.24 3.67
C LEU A 300 -22.83 -7.93 3.58
N THR A 301 -22.14 -8.42 2.54
CA THR A 301 -20.67 -8.36 2.48
C THR A 301 -20.17 -7.71 1.20
N ASP A 302 -19.23 -6.78 1.38
CA ASP A 302 -18.45 -6.12 0.32
C ASP A 302 -17.25 -7.01 -0.09
N ALA A 303 -16.70 -6.79 -1.28
CA ALA A 303 -15.51 -7.49 -1.78
C ALA A 303 -14.30 -7.44 -0.83
N GLN A 304 -14.21 -6.41 0.00
CA GLN A 304 -13.08 -6.15 0.91
C GLN A 304 -13.34 -6.66 2.34
N SER A 305 -14.48 -7.30 2.58
CA SER A 305 -14.93 -7.71 3.93
C SER A 305 -14.22 -8.94 4.49
N GLN A 306 -13.40 -9.64 3.71
CA GLN A 306 -12.87 -10.98 3.98
C GLN A 306 -13.97 -12.08 4.05
N LEU A 307 -15.24 -11.71 3.90
CA LEU A 307 -16.40 -12.60 4.02
C LEU A 307 -17.22 -12.72 2.72
N ARG A 308 -16.77 -12.04 1.64
CA ARG A 308 -17.53 -11.94 0.38
C ARG A 308 -17.94 -13.30 -0.20
N GLN A 309 -17.13 -14.30 -0.03
CA GLN A 309 -17.41 -15.66 -0.52
C GLN A 309 -17.97 -16.60 0.55
N HIS A 310 -18.11 -16.16 1.81
CA HIS A 310 -18.52 -17.06 2.89
C HIS A 310 -19.98 -17.51 2.74
N PRO A 311 -20.29 -18.84 2.86
CA PRO A 311 -21.64 -19.37 2.61
C PRO A 311 -22.74 -18.80 3.51
N ALA A 312 -22.41 -18.35 4.73
CA ALA A 312 -23.36 -17.73 5.66
C ALA A 312 -23.54 -16.22 5.44
N ALA A 313 -22.88 -15.63 4.44
CA ALA A 313 -22.97 -14.23 4.10
C ALA A 313 -23.67 -14.01 2.75
N ILE A 314 -24.26 -12.83 2.57
CA ILE A 314 -24.89 -12.42 1.32
C ILE A 314 -23.91 -11.53 0.58
N GLY A 315 -23.25 -12.10 -0.44
CA GLY A 315 -22.15 -11.43 -1.14
C GLY A 315 -22.57 -10.63 -2.37
N ASN A 316 -23.63 -11.02 -3.11
CA ASN A 316 -24.01 -10.34 -4.35
C ASN A 316 -24.94 -9.14 -4.13
N ILE A 317 -24.66 -8.35 -3.08
CA ILE A 317 -25.55 -7.26 -2.64
C ILE A 317 -25.77 -6.19 -3.70
N ASP A 318 -24.77 -5.89 -4.52
CA ASP A 318 -24.91 -4.93 -5.62
C ASP A 318 -26.02 -5.39 -6.61
N GLN A 319 -26.06 -6.67 -6.91
CA GLN A 319 -27.04 -7.27 -7.81
C GLN A 319 -28.40 -7.49 -7.12
N LEU A 320 -28.41 -7.89 -5.84
CA LEU A 320 -29.64 -8.03 -5.07
C LEU A 320 -30.42 -6.72 -4.95
N LEU A 321 -29.73 -5.59 -4.84
CA LEU A 321 -30.37 -4.27 -4.82
C LEU A 321 -31.00 -3.87 -6.17
N GLN A 322 -30.74 -4.62 -7.26
CA GLN A 322 -31.44 -4.48 -8.52
C GLN A 322 -32.62 -5.46 -8.66
N HIS A 323 -32.60 -6.57 -7.92
CA HIS A 323 -33.68 -7.57 -7.92
C HIS A 323 -34.90 -6.99 -7.18
N PRO A 324 -36.07 -6.83 -7.82
CA PRO A 324 -37.17 -6.06 -7.27
C PRO A 324 -37.66 -6.56 -5.90
N LYS A 325 -37.85 -7.90 -5.76
CA LYS A 325 -38.32 -8.50 -4.52
C LYS A 325 -37.29 -8.37 -3.38
N ALA A 326 -35.99 -8.56 -3.68
CA ALA A 326 -34.93 -8.41 -2.67
C ALA A 326 -34.79 -6.96 -2.23
N ARG A 327 -34.88 -6.00 -3.15
CA ARG A 327 -34.85 -4.56 -2.82
C ARG A 327 -36.04 -4.17 -1.96
N ASN A 328 -37.26 -4.59 -2.30
CA ASN A 328 -38.46 -4.31 -1.51
C ASN A 328 -38.34 -4.89 -0.09
N LEU A 329 -37.82 -6.12 0.05
CA LEU A 329 -37.56 -6.71 1.35
C LEU A 329 -36.55 -5.90 2.15
N LEU A 330 -35.43 -5.52 1.55
CA LEU A 330 -34.38 -4.73 2.21
C LEU A 330 -34.88 -3.34 2.63
N GLN A 331 -35.85 -2.75 1.92
CA GLN A 331 -36.48 -1.48 2.31
C GLN A 331 -37.27 -1.56 3.62
N GLU A 332 -37.60 -2.74 4.11
CA GLU A 332 -38.26 -2.93 5.39
C GLU A 332 -37.30 -2.78 6.60
N ALA A 333 -35.97 -2.74 6.33
CA ALA A 333 -34.98 -2.54 7.39
C ALA A 333 -35.07 -1.13 7.96
N ASP A 334 -35.07 -1.03 9.29
CA ASP A 334 -35.10 0.24 10.01
C ASP A 334 -33.84 0.44 10.88
N ARG A 335 -32.96 -0.56 10.90
CA ARG A 335 -31.69 -0.52 11.64
C ARG A 335 -30.55 -1.03 10.80
N VAL A 336 -29.38 -0.42 10.96
CA VAL A 336 -28.17 -0.87 10.27
C VAL A 336 -26.96 -0.84 11.18
N LEU A 337 -26.17 -1.92 11.12
CA LEU A 337 -24.87 -2.06 11.79
C LEU A 337 -23.78 -2.25 10.73
N VAL A 338 -22.94 -1.24 10.55
CA VAL A 338 -21.88 -1.25 9.54
C VAL A 338 -20.52 -1.46 10.23
N PHE A 339 -19.79 -2.50 9.82
CA PHE A 339 -18.43 -2.75 10.22
C PHE A 339 -17.46 -2.31 9.13
N GLY A 340 -16.42 -1.57 9.50
CA GLY A 340 -15.49 -0.99 8.54
C GLY A 340 -16.09 0.19 7.77
N GLY A 341 -15.47 0.54 6.64
CA GLY A 341 -15.89 1.67 5.81
C GLY A 341 -15.50 1.48 4.35
N ARG A 342 -15.59 2.54 3.55
CA ARG A 342 -15.21 2.54 2.13
C ARG A 342 -15.86 1.43 1.31
N LEU A 343 -17.19 1.39 1.35
CA LEU A 343 -17.99 0.45 0.58
C LEU A 343 -17.75 0.62 -0.92
N LEU A 344 -17.69 -0.51 -1.65
CA LEU A 344 -17.43 -0.52 -3.08
C LEU A 344 -18.68 -0.28 -3.92
N SER A 345 -19.80 -0.96 -3.58
CA SER A 345 -21.01 -0.91 -4.36
C SER A 345 -21.69 0.46 -4.25
N LYS A 346 -21.85 1.14 -5.40
CA LYS A 346 -22.61 2.38 -5.48
C LYS A 346 -24.09 2.19 -5.09
N ARG A 347 -24.68 1.00 -5.40
CA ARG A 347 -26.06 0.71 -5.05
C ARG A 347 -26.23 0.49 -3.55
N LEU A 348 -25.27 -0.13 -2.90
CA LEU A 348 -25.28 -0.25 -1.43
C LEU A 348 -25.13 1.11 -0.75
N ILE A 349 -24.27 1.97 -1.28
CA ILE A 349 -24.12 3.35 -0.78
C ILE A 349 -25.44 4.14 -0.98
N ALA A 350 -26.07 4.03 -2.16
CA ALA A 350 -27.35 4.66 -2.43
C ALA A 350 -28.46 4.12 -1.52
N TYR A 351 -28.53 2.80 -1.31
CA TYR A 351 -29.47 2.18 -0.37
C TYR A 351 -29.32 2.73 1.05
N LEU A 352 -28.08 2.86 1.53
CA LEU A 352 -27.81 3.46 2.85
C LEU A 352 -28.22 4.93 2.92
N ALA A 353 -28.10 5.67 1.83
CA ALA A 353 -28.47 7.09 1.73
C ALA A 353 -29.98 7.31 1.66
N GLU A 354 -30.69 6.47 0.91
CA GLU A 354 -32.12 6.59 0.62
C GLU A 354 -33.00 6.08 1.78
N GLN A 355 -32.46 5.15 2.59
CA GLN A 355 -33.21 4.48 3.63
C GLN A 355 -33.37 5.38 4.88
N ASN A 356 -34.57 5.38 5.48
CA ASN A 356 -34.89 6.14 6.68
C ASN A 356 -34.56 5.32 7.93
N TRP A 357 -33.29 5.39 8.37
CA TRP A 357 -32.81 4.61 9.51
C TRP A 357 -33.35 5.11 10.85
N HIS A 358 -34.06 4.25 11.57
CA HIS A 358 -34.39 4.51 12.97
C HIS A 358 -33.11 4.50 13.83
N SER A 359 -32.16 3.62 13.53
CA SER A 359 -30.86 3.59 14.19
C SER A 359 -29.76 3.12 13.22
N TYR A 360 -28.69 3.91 13.12
CA TYR A 360 -27.52 3.62 12.30
C TYR A 360 -26.29 3.58 13.20
N TRP A 361 -25.67 2.40 13.33
CA TRP A 361 -24.40 2.23 14.04
C TRP A 361 -23.29 1.87 13.07
N GLN A 362 -22.12 2.51 13.24
CA GLN A 362 -20.93 2.21 12.48
C GLN A 362 -19.77 1.91 13.44
N VAL A 363 -19.04 0.82 13.18
CA VAL A 363 -17.91 0.34 13.99
C VAL A 363 -16.62 0.54 13.19
N LEU A 364 -15.74 1.38 13.70
CA LEU A 364 -14.46 1.73 13.09
C LEU A 364 -13.36 1.70 14.16
N PRO A 365 -12.19 1.09 13.91
CA PRO A 365 -11.08 1.12 14.86
C PRO A 365 -10.41 2.50 14.95
N GLN A 366 -10.53 3.34 13.91
CA GLN A 366 -9.92 4.66 13.82
C GLN A 366 -10.98 5.77 13.78
N GLN A 367 -10.57 7.01 14.06
CA GLN A 367 -11.43 8.19 14.00
C GLN A 367 -11.53 8.72 12.56
N ASP A 368 -12.25 7.99 11.71
CA ASP A 368 -12.51 8.42 10.34
C ASP A 368 -13.99 8.72 10.14
N ARG A 369 -14.27 9.66 9.23
CA ARG A 369 -15.60 9.92 8.73
C ARG A 369 -15.78 9.24 7.37
N LEU A 370 -16.24 7.98 7.37
CA LEU A 370 -16.43 7.16 6.17
C LEU A 370 -17.92 7.07 5.81
N ASP A 371 -18.51 8.21 5.45
CA ASP A 371 -19.92 8.31 5.08
C ASP A 371 -20.14 9.42 4.04
N PRO A 372 -20.19 9.09 2.75
CA PRO A 372 -20.45 10.06 1.70
C PRO A 372 -21.90 10.57 1.70
N SER A 373 -22.80 9.89 2.38
CA SER A 373 -24.24 10.22 2.42
C SER A 373 -24.64 11.13 3.58
N HIS A 374 -23.70 11.38 4.50
CA HIS A 374 -23.92 12.24 5.68
C HIS A 374 -25.08 11.83 6.59
N ASN A 375 -25.35 10.53 6.68
CA ASN A 375 -26.42 10.01 7.55
C ASN A 375 -26.15 10.30 9.02
N ALA A 376 -27.20 10.57 9.77
CA ALA A 376 -27.12 10.61 11.23
C ALA A 376 -26.81 9.20 11.78
N LYS A 377 -25.74 9.07 12.55
CA LYS A 377 -25.28 7.77 13.05
C LYS A 377 -24.55 7.86 14.38
N HIS A 378 -24.41 6.70 15.01
CA HIS A 378 -23.51 6.49 16.14
C HIS A 378 -22.26 5.76 15.67
N ILE A 379 -21.08 6.35 15.88
CA ILE A 379 -19.79 5.74 15.55
C ILE A 379 -19.21 5.15 16.83
N TRP A 380 -18.89 3.84 16.76
CA TRP A 380 -18.23 3.10 17.83
C TRP A 380 -16.78 2.85 17.44
N HIS A 381 -15.84 3.32 18.28
CA HIS A 381 -14.42 3.06 18.06
C HIS A 381 -14.04 1.73 18.69
N ALA A 382 -13.99 0.69 17.85
CA ALA A 382 -13.69 -0.67 18.28
C ALA A 382 -13.16 -1.51 17.13
N ASN A 383 -12.41 -2.58 17.44
CA ASN A 383 -12.13 -3.67 16.53
C ASN A 383 -13.43 -4.46 16.24
N ALA A 384 -13.59 -4.95 15.01
CA ALA A 384 -14.81 -5.65 14.60
C ALA A 384 -15.11 -6.88 15.47
N ALA A 385 -14.10 -7.73 15.76
CA ALA A 385 -14.28 -8.91 16.61
C ALA A 385 -14.64 -8.54 18.05
N GLN A 386 -13.97 -7.54 18.63
CA GLN A 386 -14.25 -7.09 19.98
C GLN A 386 -15.69 -6.56 20.10
N PHE A 387 -16.15 -5.77 19.14
CA PHE A 387 -17.51 -5.28 19.11
C PHE A 387 -18.54 -6.41 18.88
N ALA A 388 -18.23 -7.34 17.98
CA ALA A 388 -19.08 -8.50 17.73
C ALA A 388 -19.22 -9.44 18.95
N SER A 389 -18.22 -9.49 19.84
CA SER A 389 -18.20 -10.33 21.04
C SER A 389 -18.97 -9.74 22.23
N LEU A 390 -19.53 -8.53 22.11
CA LEU A 390 -20.37 -7.95 23.17
C LEU A 390 -21.60 -8.83 23.46
N ASN A 391 -22.27 -8.54 24.56
CA ASN A 391 -23.47 -9.30 24.96
C ASN A 391 -24.69 -8.92 24.11
N TRP A 392 -24.72 -9.44 22.88
CA TRP A 392 -25.83 -9.22 21.94
C TRP A 392 -27.04 -10.09 22.29
N TYR A 393 -28.22 -9.57 22.01
CA TYR A 393 -29.49 -10.26 22.17
C TYR A 393 -30.07 -10.64 20.82
N ARG A 394 -30.95 -11.65 20.82
CA ARG A 394 -31.68 -12.02 19.62
C ARG A 394 -32.71 -10.93 19.29
N SER A 395 -32.79 -10.56 18.02
CA SER A 395 -33.77 -9.55 17.58
C SER A 395 -35.21 -10.01 17.79
N SER A 396 -36.11 -9.07 18.11
CA SER A 396 -37.56 -9.33 18.09
C SER A 396 -38.06 -9.67 16.68
N SER A 397 -37.34 -9.24 15.64
CA SER A 397 -37.62 -9.55 14.24
C SER A 397 -36.50 -10.46 13.65
N ALA A 398 -36.01 -11.42 14.47
CA ALA A 398 -34.98 -12.34 13.98
C ALA A 398 -35.48 -13.12 12.75
N ASN A 399 -34.55 -13.33 11.81
CA ASN A 399 -34.82 -14.08 10.56
C ASN A 399 -35.84 -13.42 9.60
N TRP A 400 -36.13 -12.12 9.79
CA TRP A 400 -37.10 -11.38 8.97
C TRP A 400 -36.78 -11.37 7.47
N ALA A 401 -35.52 -11.52 7.13
CA ALA A 401 -35.01 -11.43 5.76
C ALA A 401 -34.42 -12.77 5.25
N ASN A 402 -34.83 -13.92 5.78
CA ASN A 402 -34.32 -15.23 5.38
C ASN A 402 -34.50 -15.52 3.87
N THR A 403 -35.53 -14.96 3.25
CA THR A 403 -35.76 -15.09 1.79
C THR A 403 -34.68 -14.41 0.94
N LEU A 404 -33.83 -13.53 1.50
CA LEU A 404 -32.69 -12.99 0.76
C LEU A 404 -31.70 -14.07 0.34
N VAL A 405 -31.58 -15.15 1.11
CA VAL A 405 -30.73 -16.30 0.73
C VAL A 405 -31.22 -16.92 -0.57
N SER A 406 -32.54 -17.17 -0.68
CA SER A 406 -33.13 -17.74 -1.89
C SER A 406 -32.93 -16.83 -3.12
N TYR A 407 -33.10 -15.51 -2.95
CA TYR A 407 -32.82 -14.56 -4.04
C TYR A 407 -31.35 -14.53 -4.43
N ASN A 408 -30.44 -14.67 -3.47
CA ASN A 408 -29.00 -14.77 -3.76
C ASN A 408 -28.66 -16.06 -4.52
N ASP A 409 -29.32 -17.19 -4.21
CA ASP A 409 -29.16 -18.46 -4.91
C ASP A 409 -29.73 -18.40 -6.34
N GLU A 410 -30.87 -17.70 -6.55
CA GLU A 410 -31.40 -17.41 -7.87
C GLU A 410 -30.42 -16.63 -8.74
N LEU A 411 -29.78 -15.57 -8.16
CA LEU A 411 -28.72 -14.83 -8.83
C LEU A 411 -27.50 -15.70 -9.15
N HIS A 412 -27.10 -16.55 -8.22
CA HIS A 412 -26.01 -17.50 -8.46
C HIS A 412 -26.31 -18.41 -9.66
N SER A 413 -27.52 -18.95 -9.73
CA SER A 413 -27.97 -19.79 -10.85
C SER A 413 -28.00 -19.02 -12.17
N LEU A 414 -28.37 -17.74 -12.12
CA LEU A 414 -28.33 -16.85 -13.28
C LEU A 414 -26.87 -16.64 -13.76
N PHE A 415 -25.94 -16.41 -12.84
CA PHE A 415 -24.51 -16.19 -13.18
C PHE A 415 -23.85 -17.46 -13.72
N VAL A 416 -24.16 -18.63 -13.19
CA VAL A 416 -23.67 -19.90 -13.75
C VAL A 416 -24.09 -20.05 -15.21
N ARG A 417 -25.37 -19.82 -15.54
CA ARG A 417 -25.86 -19.95 -16.90
C ARG A 417 -25.31 -18.92 -17.88
N ASN A 418 -25.14 -17.67 -17.43
CA ASN A 418 -24.86 -16.55 -18.33
C ASN A 418 -23.42 -16.05 -18.29
N ILE A 419 -22.65 -16.43 -17.27
CA ILE A 419 -21.23 -16.13 -17.17
C ILE A 419 -20.40 -17.41 -17.34
N ASP A 420 -20.59 -18.42 -16.46
CA ASP A 420 -19.71 -19.60 -16.46
C ASP A 420 -19.89 -20.44 -17.74
N GLN A 421 -21.13 -20.51 -18.29
CA GLN A 421 -21.48 -21.22 -19.53
C GLN A 421 -21.61 -20.27 -20.72
N GLY A 422 -21.37 -18.97 -20.53
CA GLY A 422 -21.50 -17.95 -21.55
C GLY A 422 -20.21 -17.72 -22.36
N GLU A 423 -20.17 -16.59 -23.06
CA GLU A 423 -19.00 -16.14 -23.81
C GLU A 423 -17.83 -15.85 -22.88
N PHE A 424 -16.60 -16.16 -23.36
CA PHE A 424 -15.38 -15.88 -22.62
C PHE A 424 -15.22 -14.37 -22.37
N GLY A 425 -14.90 -14.01 -21.10
CA GLY A 425 -14.79 -12.62 -20.72
C GLY A 425 -14.28 -12.42 -19.30
N GLU A 426 -14.10 -11.16 -18.93
CA GLU A 426 -13.50 -10.77 -17.65
C GLU A 426 -14.24 -11.35 -16.44
N ALA A 427 -15.58 -11.31 -16.42
CA ALA A 427 -16.38 -11.85 -15.31
C ALA A 427 -16.23 -13.37 -15.19
N GLN A 428 -16.11 -14.09 -16.31
CA GLN A 428 -15.90 -15.55 -16.32
C GLN A 428 -14.53 -15.90 -15.74
N VAL A 429 -13.48 -15.17 -16.11
CA VAL A 429 -12.12 -15.32 -15.55
C VAL A 429 -12.12 -15.09 -14.05
N ILE A 430 -12.74 -14.00 -13.58
CA ILE A 430 -12.85 -13.68 -12.15
C ILE A 430 -13.58 -14.78 -11.37
N ARG A 431 -14.67 -15.32 -11.93
CA ARG A 431 -15.41 -16.43 -11.31
C ARG A 431 -14.59 -17.72 -11.32
N ALA A 432 -13.87 -18.00 -12.40
CA ALA A 432 -12.96 -19.15 -12.48
C ALA A 432 -11.87 -19.10 -11.40
N ILE A 433 -11.21 -17.95 -11.23
CA ILE A 433 -10.23 -17.74 -10.16
C ILE A 433 -10.88 -18.00 -8.78
N ALA A 434 -12.03 -17.40 -8.52
CA ALA A 434 -12.73 -17.51 -7.26
C ALA A 434 -13.19 -18.95 -6.92
N ASN A 435 -13.50 -19.77 -7.96
CA ASN A 435 -13.88 -21.18 -7.80
C ASN A 435 -12.67 -22.12 -7.66
N THR A 436 -11.55 -21.83 -8.35
CA THR A 436 -10.39 -22.73 -8.43
C THR A 436 -9.36 -22.45 -7.34
N ARG A 437 -9.44 -21.31 -6.72
CA ARG A 437 -8.45 -20.82 -5.74
C ARG A 437 -8.21 -21.83 -4.61
N PRO A 438 -6.96 -22.28 -4.38
CA PRO A 438 -6.64 -23.15 -3.26
C PRO A 438 -6.95 -22.51 -1.90
N LEU A 439 -7.20 -23.33 -0.91
CA LEU A 439 -7.23 -22.88 0.50
C LEU A 439 -5.90 -22.17 0.82
N GLU A 440 -5.98 -21.05 1.52
CA GLU A 440 -4.84 -20.20 1.92
C GLU A 440 -4.20 -19.34 0.82
N GLN A 441 -4.63 -19.43 -0.44
CA GLN A 441 -4.16 -18.52 -1.46
C GLN A 441 -4.62 -17.09 -1.18
N GLN A 442 -3.71 -16.13 -1.34
CA GLN A 442 -4.01 -14.70 -1.24
C GLN A 442 -4.50 -14.16 -2.60
N LEU A 443 -5.41 -13.22 -2.56
CA LEU A 443 -5.92 -12.55 -3.74
C LEU A 443 -5.73 -11.03 -3.60
N PHE A 444 -5.02 -10.42 -4.54
CA PHE A 444 -5.02 -8.98 -4.71
C PHE A 444 -5.88 -8.60 -5.92
N ILE A 445 -6.89 -7.76 -5.69
CA ILE A 445 -7.81 -7.34 -6.74
C ILE A 445 -7.54 -5.88 -7.09
N GLY A 446 -7.17 -5.65 -8.35
CA GLY A 446 -6.90 -4.34 -8.91
C GLY A 446 -8.14 -3.45 -8.98
N ASN A 447 -7.90 -2.17 -8.96
CA ASN A 447 -8.94 -1.14 -9.10
C ASN A 447 -9.57 -1.16 -10.51
N SER A 448 -10.52 -0.28 -10.77
CA SER A 448 -11.29 -0.19 -12.00
C SER A 448 -12.34 -1.31 -12.13
N LEU A 449 -12.41 -2.05 -13.23
CA LEU A 449 -13.38 -3.14 -13.47
C LEU A 449 -13.13 -4.37 -12.59
N PRO A 450 -11.90 -4.87 -12.41
CA PRO A 450 -11.65 -6.13 -11.70
C PRO A 450 -12.34 -6.23 -10.34
N VAL A 451 -12.16 -5.23 -9.47
CA VAL A 451 -12.76 -5.24 -8.12
C VAL A 451 -14.29 -5.15 -8.16
N ARG A 452 -14.85 -4.47 -9.16
CA ARG A 452 -16.30 -4.36 -9.34
C ARG A 452 -16.92 -5.67 -9.83
N LEU A 453 -16.29 -6.32 -10.80
CA LEU A 453 -16.74 -7.62 -11.31
C LEU A 453 -16.65 -8.70 -10.20
N TYR A 454 -15.60 -8.66 -9.39
CA TYR A 454 -15.49 -9.55 -8.23
C TYR A 454 -16.62 -9.29 -7.22
N ASP A 455 -16.89 -8.05 -6.87
CA ASP A 455 -17.97 -7.68 -5.94
C ASP A 455 -19.34 -8.13 -6.46
N MET A 456 -19.61 -7.89 -7.75
CA MET A 456 -20.90 -8.23 -8.37
C MET A 456 -21.10 -9.73 -8.56
N TYR A 457 -20.07 -10.48 -8.97
CA TYR A 457 -20.26 -11.81 -9.56
C TYR A 457 -19.46 -12.95 -8.92
N ALA A 458 -18.53 -12.69 -7.99
CA ALA A 458 -17.77 -13.77 -7.35
C ALA A 458 -18.72 -14.80 -6.70
N PRO A 459 -18.48 -16.10 -6.89
CA PRO A 459 -19.33 -17.17 -6.32
C PRO A 459 -19.14 -17.28 -4.81
N VAL A 460 -20.07 -17.96 -4.15
CA VAL A 460 -19.89 -18.47 -2.80
C VAL A 460 -18.84 -19.58 -2.84
N SER A 461 -17.91 -19.60 -1.88
CA SER A 461 -16.85 -20.58 -1.80
C SER A 461 -16.48 -20.85 -0.35
N CYS A 462 -16.02 -22.06 -0.07
CA CYS A 462 -15.44 -22.40 1.23
C CYS A 462 -14.00 -21.86 1.41
N CYS A 463 -13.49 -21.11 0.42
CA CYS A 463 -12.13 -20.55 0.49
C CYS A 463 -12.06 -19.41 1.50
N THR A 464 -11.16 -19.54 2.48
CA THR A 464 -10.90 -18.55 3.53
C THR A 464 -9.73 -17.62 3.20
N ALA A 465 -9.25 -17.64 1.96
CA ALA A 465 -8.08 -16.88 1.55
C ALA A 465 -8.28 -15.37 1.68
N THR A 466 -7.25 -14.69 2.13
CA THR A 466 -7.25 -13.25 2.35
C THR A 466 -7.34 -12.48 1.05
N THR A 467 -8.22 -11.48 1.01
CA THR A 467 -8.39 -10.57 -0.12
C THR A 467 -7.79 -9.20 0.20
N TYR A 468 -6.95 -8.69 -0.71
CA TYR A 468 -6.30 -7.39 -0.60
C TYR A 468 -6.72 -6.46 -1.74
N THR A 469 -6.74 -5.17 -1.47
CA THR A 469 -7.04 -4.11 -2.43
C THR A 469 -6.30 -2.83 -2.06
N ASN A 470 -6.14 -1.88 -3.01
CA ASN A 470 -5.73 -0.51 -2.75
C ASN A 470 -6.94 0.42 -2.94
N ARG A 471 -7.81 0.49 -1.93
CA ARG A 471 -9.08 1.24 -2.01
C ARG A 471 -9.11 2.49 -1.13
N GLY A 472 -7.98 3.00 -0.69
CA GLY A 472 -7.84 4.29 -0.04
C GLY A 472 -8.11 5.43 -1.01
N ALA A 473 -7.19 5.67 -1.91
CA ALA A 473 -7.32 6.62 -3.03
C ALA A 473 -7.92 5.97 -4.28
N SER A 474 -7.89 4.65 -4.37
CA SER A 474 -8.40 3.87 -5.51
C SER A 474 -7.67 4.16 -6.83
N GLY A 475 -6.38 4.48 -6.77
CA GLY A 475 -5.52 4.69 -7.94
C GLY A 475 -5.28 3.42 -8.74
N ILE A 476 -4.79 3.57 -9.98
CA ILE A 476 -4.37 2.44 -10.84
C ILE A 476 -2.86 2.20 -10.75
N ASP A 477 -2.15 3.03 -10.03
CA ASP A 477 -0.71 3.00 -9.80
C ASP A 477 -0.32 1.99 -8.70
N GLY A 478 0.84 1.36 -8.84
CA GLY A 478 1.47 0.51 -7.84
C GLY A 478 0.74 -0.77 -7.46
N LEU A 479 -0.22 -1.24 -8.27
CA LEU A 479 -1.01 -2.43 -7.94
C LEU A 479 -0.16 -3.70 -8.01
N LEU A 480 0.68 -3.84 -9.03
CA LEU A 480 1.62 -4.96 -9.15
C LEU A 480 2.67 -4.92 -8.04
N ALA A 481 3.25 -3.75 -7.77
CA ALA A 481 4.23 -3.59 -6.69
C ALA A 481 3.64 -3.98 -5.32
N THR A 482 2.39 -3.58 -5.05
CA THR A 482 1.69 -3.98 -3.81
C THR A 482 1.50 -5.49 -3.72
N ALA A 483 1.06 -6.13 -4.81
CA ALA A 483 0.91 -7.59 -4.87
C ALA A 483 2.25 -8.32 -4.66
N CYS A 484 3.34 -7.79 -5.24
CA CYS A 484 4.69 -8.30 -4.99
C CYS A 484 5.09 -8.22 -3.51
N GLY A 485 4.75 -7.12 -2.84
CA GLY A 485 4.99 -6.97 -1.40
C GLY A 485 4.23 -7.99 -0.56
N ILE A 486 2.96 -8.24 -0.89
CA ILE A 486 2.12 -9.24 -0.23
C ILE A 486 2.73 -10.65 -0.41
N ALA A 487 3.06 -11.04 -1.64
CA ALA A 487 3.65 -12.33 -1.95
C ALA A 487 5.01 -12.54 -1.23
N ALA A 488 5.84 -11.49 -1.16
CA ALA A 488 7.16 -11.53 -0.55
C ALA A 488 7.14 -11.71 0.97
N HIS A 489 6.06 -11.34 1.66
CA HIS A 489 5.99 -11.43 3.13
C HIS A 489 5.80 -12.87 3.61
N GLN A 490 4.73 -13.52 3.21
CA GLN A 490 4.33 -14.82 3.77
C GLN A 490 4.78 -16.03 2.94
N GLY A 491 5.25 -15.80 1.71
CA GLY A 491 5.59 -16.91 0.80
C GLY A 491 4.37 -17.73 0.35
N LYS A 492 3.15 -17.25 0.64
CA LYS A 492 1.90 -17.91 0.21
C LYS A 492 1.63 -17.62 -1.26
N PRO A 493 1.03 -18.58 -2.00
CA PRO A 493 0.57 -18.31 -3.35
C PRO A 493 -0.35 -17.10 -3.40
N THR A 494 -0.06 -16.17 -4.28
CA THR A 494 -0.80 -14.92 -4.44
C THR A 494 -1.25 -14.80 -5.89
N SER A 495 -2.51 -14.44 -6.12
CA SER A 495 -3.01 -14.03 -7.43
C SER A 495 -3.29 -12.54 -7.46
N LEU A 496 -2.83 -11.88 -8.51
CA LEU A 496 -3.17 -10.48 -8.83
C LEU A 496 -4.09 -10.46 -10.04
N ILE A 497 -5.27 -9.83 -9.91
CA ILE A 497 -6.12 -9.50 -11.05
C ILE A 497 -5.98 -8.01 -11.33
N ILE A 498 -5.48 -7.65 -12.51
CA ILE A 498 -5.15 -6.27 -12.88
C ILE A 498 -5.62 -5.96 -14.30
N GLY A 499 -6.11 -4.74 -14.54
CA GLY A 499 -6.40 -4.28 -15.91
C GLY A 499 -5.13 -3.84 -16.65
N ASP A 500 -5.19 -3.84 -17.97
CA ASP A 500 -4.10 -3.49 -18.88
C ASP A 500 -3.50 -2.09 -18.63
N LEU A 501 -4.32 -1.04 -18.53
CA LEU A 501 -3.82 0.32 -18.24
C LEU A 501 -3.16 0.40 -16.85
N SER A 502 -3.67 -0.33 -15.87
CA SER A 502 -3.05 -0.39 -14.55
C SER A 502 -1.69 -1.09 -14.61
N GLN A 503 -1.57 -2.14 -15.41
CA GLN A 503 -0.32 -2.85 -15.63
C GLN A 503 0.70 -1.97 -16.40
N LEU A 504 0.27 -1.24 -17.42
CA LEU A 504 1.11 -0.29 -18.14
C LEU A 504 1.62 0.82 -17.21
N HIS A 505 0.75 1.29 -16.31
CA HIS A 505 1.12 2.32 -15.33
C HIS A 505 2.18 1.84 -14.33
N ASP A 506 2.19 0.53 -14.01
CA ASP A 506 3.10 -0.08 -13.03
C ASP A 506 4.13 -1.04 -13.67
N LEU A 507 4.48 -0.82 -14.94
CA LEU A 507 5.29 -1.73 -15.74
C LEU A 507 6.66 -2.03 -15.13
N ASN A 508 7.34 -1.01 -14.54
CA ASN A 508 8.64 -1.17 -13.91
C ASN A 508 8.64 -2.17 -12.74
N SER A 509 7.46 -2.42 -12.15
CA SER A 509 7.32 -3.38 -11.03
C SER A 509 7.47 -4.84 -11.46
N PHE A 510 7.52 -5.16 -12.76
CA PHE A 510 8.02 -6.46 -13.23
C PHE A 510 9.45 -6.74 -12.77
N ALA A 511 10.28 -5.70 -12.54
CA ALA A 511 11.61 -5.87 -11.94
C ALA A 511 11.56 -6.35 -10.49
N ILE A 512 10.48 -6.05 -9.74
CA ILE A 512 10.26 -6.62 -8.40
C ILE A 512 9.79 -8.07 -8.55
N ALA A 513 8.79 -8.30 -9.42
CA ALA A 513 8.16 -9.60 -9.63
C ALA A 513 9.18 -10.67 -10.01
N ARG A 514 10.12 -10.37 -10.94
CA ARG A 514 11.17 -11.32 -11.36
C ARG A 514 12.06 -11.86 -10.24
N ASN A 515 12.15 -11.16 -9.13
CA ASN A 515 13.01 -11.52 -8.01
C ASN A 515 12.24 -12.26 -6.90
N LEU A 516 10.95 -12.49 -7.08
CA LEU A 516 10.15 -13.25 -6.12
C LEU A 516 10.51 -14.74 -6.17
N THR A 517 10.53 -15.35 -5.00
CA THR A 517 10.70 -16.81 -4.84
C THR A 517 9.40 -17.51 -4.44
N SER A 518 8.37 -16.74 -4.10
CA SER A 518 7.02 -17.24 -3.79
C SER A 518 6.12 -17.10 -5.02
N PRO A 519 5.13 -17.99 -5.20
CA PRO A 519 4.22 -17.92 -6.33
C PRO A 519 3.42 -16.61 -6.38
N LEU A 520 3.52 -15.89 -7.50
CA LEU A 520 2.68 -14.75 -7.83
C LEU A 520 2.13 -14.90 -9.25
N VAL A 521 0.85 -15.17 -9.38
CA VAL A 521 0.17 -15.22 -10.68
C VAL A 521 -0.37 -13.84 -11.02
N ILE A 522 0.18 -13.21 -12.05
CA ILE A 522 -0.22 -11.88 -12.53
C ILE A 522 -1.21 -12.08 -13.69
N ILE A 523 -2.52 -11.86 -13.44
CA ILE A 523 -3.57 -12.00 -14.44
C ILE A 523 -3.92 -10.61 -14.95
N ILE A 524 -3.51 -10.33 -16.20
CA ILE A 524 -3.76 -9.06 -16.88
C ILE A 524 -5.01 -9.21 -17.73
N LEU A 525 -6.08 -8.50 -17.38
CA LEU A 525 -7.27 -8.40 -18.19
C LEU A 525 -7.04 -7.33 -19.26
N ASN A 526 -6.64 -7.77 -20.46
CA ASN A 526 -6.35 -6.89 -21.60
C ASN A 526 -7.60 -6.76 -22.48
N ASN A 527 -8.31 -5.67 -22.28
CA ASN A 527 -9.47 -5.27 -23.07
C ASN A 527 -9.16 -4.05 -23.96
N ASP A 528 -7.87 -3.74 -24.16
CA ASP A 528 -7.34 -2.63 -24.96
C ASP A 528 -7.81 -1.26 -24.47
N GLY A 529 -7.65 -0.99 -23.17
CA GLY A 529 -7.78 0.35 -22.62
C GLY A 529 -8.75 0.51 -21.44
N GLY A 530 -9.17 1.76 -21.21
CA GLY A 530 -10.01 2.16 -20.07
C GLY A 530 -11.49 1.81 -20.23
N ASN A 531 -11.87 0.57 -20.46
CA ASN A 531 -13.24 0.18 -20.78
C ASN A 531 -14.26 0.30 -19.63
N ILE A 532 -13.83 0.61 -18.41
CA ILE A 532 -14.73 1.06 -17.34
C ILE A 532 -15.54 2.31 -17.75
N PHE A 533 -14.99 3.15 -18.63
CA PHE A 533 -15.68 4.35 -19.13
C PHE A 533 -16.86 4.04 -20.05
N ASN A 534 -17.00 2.81 -20.54
CA ASN A 534 -18.21 2.34 -21.21
C ASN A 534 -19.43 2.31 -20.28
N LEU A 535 -19.20 2.26 -18.94
CA LEU A 535 -20.25 2.31 -17.93
C LEU A 535 -20.65 3.74 -17.54
N LEU A 536 -20.00 4.77 -18.09
CA LEU A 536 -20.30 6.17 -17.81
C LEU A 536 -21.14 6.79 -18.92
N PRO A 537 -22.02 7.74 -18.58
CA PRO A 537 -22.86 8.43 -19.55
C PRO A 537 -22.08 9.49 -20.36
N VAL A 538 -21.02 9.08 -21.05
CA VAL A 538 -20.26 9.95 -21.96
C VAL A 538 -21.16 10.28 -23.16
N PRO A 539 -21.26 11.53 -23.62
CA PRO A 539 -22.26 11.97 -24.60
C PRO A 539 -22.27 11.22 -25.93
N ASN A 540 -21.10 10.82 -26.42
CA ASN A 540 -20.97 10.04 -27.65
C ASN A 540 -19.74 9.12 -27.61
N GLU A 541 -19.67 8.18 -28.57
CA GLU A 541 -18.63 7.17 -28.66
C GLU A 541 -17.27 7.77 -29.08
N GLU A 542 -17.26 8.78 -29.93
CA GLU A 542 -16.04 9.45 -30.38
C GLU A 542 -15.30 10.07 -29.19
N LEU A 543 -16.00 10.84 -28.34
CA LEU A 543 -15.42 11.39 -27.12
C LEU A 543 -14.93 10.30 -26.17
N ARG A 544 -15.66 9.19 -26.05
CA ARG A 544 -15.24 8.08 -25.19
C ARG A 544 -13.97 7.43 -25.69
N SER A 545 -13.91 7.16 -27.00
CA SER A 545 -12.74 6.56 -27.65
C SER A 545 -11.50 7.44 -27.51
N ASP A 546 -11.63 8.74 -27.86
CA ASP A 546 -10.49 9.61 -28.01
C ASP A 546 -9.90 10.10 -26.68
N TYR A 547 -10.75 10.27 -25.64
CA TYR A 547 -10.31 10.94 -24.40
C TYR A 547 -10.38 10.07 -23.15
N TYR A 548 -11.07 8.93 -23.17
CA TYR A 548 -11.26 8.11 -21.98
C TYR A 548 -10.73 6.68 -22.13
N ARG A 549 -11.00 6.01 -23.24
CA ARG A 549 -10.61 4.60 -23.43
C ARG A 549 -9.11 4.43 -23.57
N LEU A 550 -8.46 5.27 -24.37
CA LEU A 550 -7.01 5.23 -24.62
C LEU A 550 -6.57 3.83 -25.11
N SER A 551 -7.19 3.34 -26.17
CA SER A 551 -6.78 2.07 -26.82
C SER A 551 -5.29 2.11 -27.14
N HIS A 552 -4.56 1.07 -26.76
CA HIS A 552 -3.09 1.06 -26.83
C HIS A 552 -2.52 0.03 -27.81
N GLY A 553 -3.28 -1.03 -28.16
CA GLY A 553 -2.86 -2.08 -29.09
C GLY A 553 -1.60 -2.84 -28.65
N LEU A 554 -1.30 -2.90 -27.35
CA LEU A 554 -0.08 -3.49 -26.81
C LEU A 554 -0.33 -4.90 -26.28
N GLU A 555 0.68 -5.76 -26.40
CA GLU A 555 0.75 -7.09 -25.84
C GLU A 555 1.81 -7.13 -24.74
N PHE A 556 1.50 -7.75 -23.60
CA PHE A 556 2.40 -7.78 -22.45
C PHE A 556 3.50 -8.85 -22.54
N GLY A 557 3.43 -9.73 -23.55
CA GLY A 557 4.46 -10.75 -23.79
C GLY A 557 5.87 -10.17 -23.97
N TYR A 558 5.98 -9.04 -24.67
CA TYR A 558 7.28 -8.35 -24.84
C TYR A 558 7.82 -7.81 -23.53
N ALA A 559 6.96 -7.26 -22.69
CA ALA A 559 7.35 -6.77 -21.38
C ALA A 559 7.72 -7.92 -20.44
N ALA A 560 6.95 -9.01 -20.42
CA ALA A 560 7.28 -10.21 -19.65
C ALA A 560 8.64 -10.79 -20.07
N ALA A 561 8.92 -10.87 -21.37
CA ALA A 561 10.20 -11.33 -21.91
C ALA A 561 11.37 -10.41 -21.49
N MET A 562 11.19 -9.08 -21.51
CA MET A 562 12.20 -8.12 -21.04
C MET A 562 12.63 -8.38 -19.60
N PHE A 563 11.70 -8.79 -18.74
CA PHE A 563 11.97 -9.08 -17.33
C PHE A 563 12.19 -10.59 -17.05
N ASN A 564 12.25 -11.44 -18.07
CA ASN A 564 12.40 -12.90 -17.95
C ASN A 564 11.31 -13.55 -17.08
N LEU A 565 10.06 -13.13 -17.25
CA LEU A 565 8.90 -13.73 -16.58
C LEU A 565 8.24 -14.76 -17.51
N PRO A 566 7.85 -15.95 -17.01
CA PRO A 566 6.96 -16.86 -17.74
C PRO A 566 5.68 -16.14 -18.15
N TYR A 567 5.21 -16.40 -19.37
CA TYR A 567 4.08 -15.71 -19.97
C TYR A 567 3.23 -16.65 -20.81
N ASN A 568 1.90 -16.56 -20.60
CA ASN A 568 0.90 -17.18 -21.44
C ASN A 568 -0.17 -16.14 -21.84
N GLN A 569 -0.57 -16.16 -23.11
CA GLN A 569 -1.71 -15.39 -23.60
C GLN A 569 -2.89 -16.35 -23.84
N VAL A 570 -4.07 -15.97 -23.40
CA VAL A 570 -5.27 -16.81 -23.46
C VAL A 570 -6.49 -16.00 -23.91
N ASP A 571 -7.37 -16.63 -24.70
CA ASP A 571 -8.60 -16.05 -25.24
C ASP A 571 -9.82 -16.97 -25.04
N ASN A 572 -9.68 -18.05 -24.25
CA ASN A 572 -10.75 -18.96 -23.89
C ASN A 572 -10.57 -19.49 -22.45
N LEU A 573 -11.67 -20.03 -21.88
CA LEU A 573 -11.71 -20.47 -20.49
C LEU A 573 -10.81 -21.68 -20.21
N ALA A 574 -10.75 -22.65 -21.13
CA ALA A 574 -9.98 -23.88 -20.91
C ALA A 574 -8.48 -23.59 -20.84
N ASP A 575 -7.96 -22.78 -21.76
CA ASP A 575 -6.55 -22.38 -21.76
C ASP A 575 -6.23 -21.50 -20.56
N PHE A 576 -7.17 -20.62 -20.15
CA PHE A 576 -7.01 -19.85 -18.91
C PHE A 576 -6.87 -20.77 -17.68
N GLN A 577 -7.79 -21.74 -17.51
CA GLN A 577 -7.76 -22.63 -16.35
C GLN A 577 -6.49 -23.49 -16.32
N ASN A 578 -6.03 -24.00 -17.46
CA ASN A 578 -4.79 -24.76 -17.56
C ASN A 578 -3.58 -23.89 -17.17
N SER A 579 -3.45 -22.70 -17.78
CA SER A 579 -2.36 -21.76 -17.50
C SER A 579 -2.37 -21.29 -16.04
N TYR A 580 -3.57 -21.08 -15.46
CA TYR A 580 -3.70 -20.66 -14.09
C TYR A 580 -3.27 -21.74 -13.10
N ASN A 581 -3.64 -23.00 -13.32
CA ASN A 581 -3.22 -24.12 -12.49
C ASN A 581 -1.69 -24.33 -12.56
N GLU A 582 -1.09 -24.29 -13.75
CA GLU A 582 0.35 -24.36 -13.92
C GLU A 582 1.09 -23.22 -13.21
N ALA A 583 0.54 -22.01 -13.30
CA ALA A 583 1.11 -20.82 -12.67
C ALA A 583 1.06 -20.86 -11.14
N LEU A 584 0.05 -21.50 -10.55
CA LEU A 584 -0.07 -21.66 -9.09
C LEU A 584 1.05 -22.56 -8.50
N ASP A 585 1.56 -23.52 -9.26
CA ASP A 585 2.63 -24.43 -8.85
C ASP A 585 4.03 -23.84 -9.13
N TYR A 586 4.12 -22.77 -9.93
CA TYR A 586 5.39 -22.17 -10.30
C TYR A 586 5.99 -21.37 -9.14
N GLN A 587 7.28 -21.63 -8.83
CA GLN A 587 8.03 -20.90 -7.79
C GLN A 587 8.59 -19.59 -8.37
N GLY A 588 7.87 -18.50 -8.15
CA GLY A 588 8.18 -17.17 -8.68
C GLY A 588 6.96 -16.48 -9.27
N ALA A 589 7.16 -15.37 -9.95
CA ALA A 589 6.09 -14.67 -10.64
C ALA A 589 5.91 -15.17 -12.07
N SER A 590 4.65 -15.29 -12.51
CA SER A 590 4.25 -15.63 -13.88
C SER A 590 3.13 -14.71 -14.35
N VAL A 591 3.01 -14.52 -15.66
CA VAL A 591 2.06 -13.61 -16.29
C VAL A 591 1.09 -14.40 -17.15
N ILE A 592 -0.21 -14.18 -16.95
CA ILE A 592 -1.28 -14.65 -17.82
C ILE A 592 -2.00 -13.42 -18.38
N GLU A 593 -1.89 -13.19 -19.66
CA GLU A 593 -2.61 -12.15 -20.38
C GLU A 593 -3.93 -12.71 -20.93
N VAL A 594 -5.04 -12.18 -20.45
CA VAL A 594 -6.39 -12.55 -20.90
C VAL A 594 -6.85 -11.51 -21.90
N THR A 595 -6.96 -11.89 -23.17
CA THR A 595 -7.40 -10.99 -24.24
C THR A 595 -8.91 -11.09 -24.44
N VAL A 596 -9.61 -9.96 -24.30
CA VAL A 596 -11.05 -9.84 -24.48
C VAL A 596 -11.41 -8.61 -25.30
N SER A 597 -12.64 -8.58 -25.88
CA SER A 597 -13.07 -7.41 -26.65
C SER A 597 -13.35 -6.20 -25.76
N GLN A 598 -13.18 -4.99 -26.32
CA GLN A 598 -13.39 -3.71 -25.63
C GLN A 598 -14.79 -3.52 -25.04
N HIS A 599 -15.80 -4.17 -25.57
CA HIS A 599 -17.19 -4.00 -25.15
C HIS A 599 -17.74 -5.16 -24.32
N GLN A 600 -17.04 -6.29 -24.28
CA GLN A 600 -17.51 -7.54 -23.68
C GLN A 600 -18.03 -7.34 -22.24
N ALA A 601 -17.24 -6.76 -21.34
CA ALA A 601 -17.63 -6.58 -19.95
C ALA A 601 -18.83 -5.64 -19.80
N SER A 602 -18.88 -4.53 -20.55
CA SER A 602 -19.99 -3.58 -20.47
C SER A 602 -21.30 -4.14 -21.00
N GLU A 603 -21.26 -4.89 -22.10
CA GLU A 603 -22.44 -5.57 -22.68
C GLU A 603 -22.94 -6.68 -21.76
N GLN A 604 -22.04 -7.48 -21.20
CA GLN A 604 -22.40 -8.53 -20.24
C GLN A 604 -23.01 -7.94 -18.96
N ILE A 605 -22.44 -6.86 -18.40
CA ILE A 605 -23.02 -6.15 -17.25
C ILE A 605 -24.43 -5.63 -17.57
N ALA A 606 -24.63 -5.04 -18.74
CA ALA A 606 -25.93 -4.52 -19.15
C ALA A 606 -26.97 -5.63 -19.27
N ALA A 607 -26.63 -6.76 -19.92
CA ALA A 607 -27.50 -7.92 -20.08
C ALA A 607 -27.85 -8.54 -18.70
N LEU A 608 -26.86 -8.75 -17.83
CA LEU A 608 -27.07 -9.30 -16.49
C LEU A 608 -27.97 -8.39 -15.64
N ASN A 609 -27.76 -7.07 -15.70
CA ASN A 609 -28.60 -6.11 -14.99
C ASN A 609 -30.06 -6.14 -15.48
N LEU A 610 -30.27 -6.38 -16.77
CA LEU A 610 -31.63 -6.52 -17.32
C LEU A 610 -32.31 -7.78 -16.81
N TRP A 611 -31.64 -8.93 -16.84
CA TRP A 611 -32.17 -10.20 -16.34
C TRP A 611 -32.49 -10.18 -14.86
N VAL A 612 -31.60 -9.60 -14.04
CA VAL A 612 -31.82 -9.43 -12.60
C VAL A 612 -33.04 -8.57 -12.29
N LYS A 613 -33.33 -7.55 -13.10
CA LYS A 613 -34.52 -6.70 -12.94
C LYS A 613 -35.83 -7.42 -13.35
N GLN A 614 -35.73 -8.45 -14.15
CA GLN A 614 -36.89 -9.24 -14.64
C GLN A 614 -37.18 -10.46 -13.75
N SER A 615 -36.26 -10.86 -12.88
CA SER A 615 -36.42 -11.95 -11.90
C SER A 615 -37.27 -11.49 -10.71
#